data_b9cf9df1c8852e49954d787af1ca935b
#
_entry.id   b9cf9df1c8852e49954d787af1ca935b
#
_cell.length_a   1.000
_cell.length_b   1.000
_cell.length_c   1.000
_cell.angle_alpha   90.00
_cell.angle_beta   90.00
_cell.angle_gamma   90.00
#
_symmetry.space_group_name_H-M   'P 1'
#
loop_
_entity.id
_entity.type
_entity.pdbx_description
1 polymer ?
#
loop_
_entity_poly.entity_id
_entity_poly.type
_entity_poly.pdbx_seq_one_letter_code
_entity_poly.pdbx_strand_id
1 'polypeptide(L)'
;WFVWLGVAMATMGTVLLTGGLNGISLGELWVLVCAFMFAMHIVYTGVYVAEVDPLALTQVQLITVTLLSLIAAGTFEAESLLSLPQVLIADATSASGTLAWTAILVGGTLGTGLAFVAQTIGQQSLAAWRVALIFATEPLFAAVGGYWLLGETLTLYAWMGAALILAGMLVAELVEGRDTEDGVSEANL
;
A
#
# COMPACT_ATOMS: atom_id res chain seq x y z
N TRP A 1 -10.69 -18.72 -11.04
CA TRP A 1 -10.05 -18.18 -12.26
C TRP A 1 -10.20 -16.67 -12.37
N PHE A 2 -11.37 -16.13 -12.06
CA PHE A 2 -11.67 -14.71 -12.23
C PHE A 2 -10.92 -13.79 -11.26
N VAL A 3 -10.65 -14.22 -10.03
CA VAL A 3 -9.78 -13.46 -9.10
C VAL A 3 -8.38 -13.27 -9.72
N TRP A 4 -7.81 -14.32 -10.32
CA TRP A 4 -6.54 -14.23 -11.02
C TRP A 4 -6.58 -13.31 -12.24
N LEU A 5 -7.72 -13.28 -12.97
CA LEU A 5 -7.93 -12.31 -14.04
C LEU A 5 -7.96 -10.88 -13.51
N GLY A 6 -8.67 -10.63 -12.40
CA GLY A 6 -8.69 -9.33 -11.73
C GLY A 6 -7.30 -8.88 -11.28
N VAL A 7 -6.51 -9.79 -10.68
CA VAL A 7 -5.12 -9.53 -10.29
C VAL A 7 -4.24 -9.21 -11.51
N ALA A 8 -4.36 -9.98 -12.59
CA ALA A 8 -3.60 -9.71 -13.82
C ALA A 8 -3.97 -8.35 -14.44
N MET A 9 -5.26 -7.99 -14.46
CA MET A 9 -5.73 -6.69 -14.93
C MET A 9 -5.19 -5.55 -14.05
N ALA A 10 -5.26 -5.68 -12.71
CA ALA A 10 -4.75 -4.67 -11.79
C ALA A 10 -3.23 -4.49 -11.94
N THR A 11 -2.48 -5.58 -12.06
CA THR A 11 -1.02 -5.55 -12.30
C THR A 11 -0.68 -4.86 -13.61
N MET A 12 -1.35 -5.22 -14.71
CA MET A 12 -1.16 -4.58 -16.02
C MET A 12 -1.54 -3.10 -15.96
N GLY A 13 -2.62 -2.77 -15.27
CA GLY A 13 -3.06 -1.39 -15.05
C GLY A 13 -2.01 -0.57 -14.30
N THR A 14 -1.40 -1.13 -13.25
CA THR A 14 -0.31 -0.47 -12.52
C THR A 14 0.91 -0.21 -13.42
N VAL A 15 1.31 -1.20 -14.23
CA VAL A 15 2.41 -1.03 -15.20
C VAL A 15 2.12 0.07 -16.21
N LEU A 16 0.91 0.16 -16.74
CA LEU A 16 0.51 1.23 -17.66
C LEU A 16 0.46 2.60 -16.98
N LEU A 17 -0.05 2.66 -15.74
CA LEU A 17 -0.16 3.89 -14.97
C LEU A 17 1.21 4.48 -14.62
N THR A 18 2.18 3.62 -14.31
CA THR A 18 3.54 4.03 -13.94
C THR A 18 4.47 4.29 -15.14
N GLY A 19 4.00 4.12 -16.37
CA GLY A 19 4.77 4.41 -17.58
C GLY A 19 5.57 3.22 -18.14
N GLY A 20 5.27 2.01 -17.68
CA GLY A 20 5.84 0.77 -18.21
C GLY A 20 7.12 0.30 -17.52
N LEU A 21 7.68 -0.80 -18.02
CA LEU A 21 8.91 -1.40 -17.50
C LEU A 21 10.11 -0.91 -18.32
N ASN A 22 10.87 0.04 -17.80
CA ASN A 22 12.04 0.62 -18.48
C ASN A 22 13.36 -0.16 -18.21
N GLY A 23 13.26 -1.46 -18.00
CA GLY A 23 14.37 -2.33 -17.62
C GLY A 23 14.31 -2.69 -16.14
N ILE A 24 14.99 -3.78 -15.75
CA ILE A 24 15.07 -4.22 -14.35
C ILE A 24 16.41 -3.76 -13.79
N SER A 25 16.40 -2.71 -12.99
CA SER A 25 17.53 -2.28 -12.19
C SER A 25 17.57 -3.01 -10.84
N LEU A 26 18.66 -2.85 -10.11
CA LEU A 26 18.77 -3.38 -8.74
C LEU A 26 17.69 -2.78 -7.82
N GLY A 27 17.29 -1.52 -8.07
CA GLY A 27 16.21 -0.87 -7.32
C GLY A 27 14.86 -1.55 -7.52
N GLU A 28 14.49 -1.86 -8.77
CA GLU A 28 13.24 -2.58 -9.05
C GLU A 28 13.24 -4.00 -8.46
N LEU A 29 14.39 -4.67 -8.41
CA LEU A 29 14.49 -5.96 -7.73
C LEU A 29 14.17 -5.84 -6.24
N TRP A 30 14.68 -4.81 -5.55
CA TRP A 30 14.35 -4.56 -4.16
C TRP A 30 12.88 -4.21 -3.96
N VAL A 31 12.27 -3.48 -4.88
CA VAL A 31 10.82 -3.20 -4.86
C VAL A 31 10.01 -4.49 -4.99
N LEU A 32 10.41 -5.44 -5.84
CA LEU A 32 9.75 -6.74 -5.96
C LEU A 32 9.87 -7.57 -4.66
N VAL A 33 11.04 -7.58 -4.03
CA VAL A 33 11.23 -8.22 -2.71
C VAL A 33 10.33 -7.58 -1.67
N CYS A 34 10.27 -6.25 -1.62
CA CYS A 34 9.39 -5.51 -0.71
C CYS A 34 7.91 -5.85 -0.96
N ALA A 35 7.47 -5.89 -2.21
CA ALA A 35 6.10 -6.26 -2.57
C ALA A 35 5.74 -7.68 -2.13
N PHE A 36 6.66 -8.64 -2.29
CA PHE A 36 6.48 -10.00 -1.81
C PHE A 36 6.36 -10.05 -0.28
N MET A 37 7.25 -9.37 0.44
CA MET A 37 7.21 -9.30 1.90
C MET A 37 5.93 -8.62 2.41
N PHE A 38 5.46 -7.59 1.70
CA PHE A 38 4.20 -6.93 2.02
C PHE A 38 2.99 -7.82 1.78
N ALA A 39 2.99 -8.62 0.70
CA ALA A 39 1.95 -9.62 0.47
C ALA A 39 1.91 -10.67 1.59
N MET A 40 3.07 -11.15 2.04
CA MET A 40 3.17 -12.05 3.20
C MET A 40 2.66 -11.38 4.47
N HIS A 41 2.97 -10.10 4.69
CA HIS A 41 2.44 -9.32 5.81
C HIS A 41 0.91 -9.28 5.81
N ILE A 42 0.27 -9.00 4.67
CA ILE A 42 -1.20 -9.00 4.54
C ILE A 42 -1.78 -10.38 4.91
N VAL A 43 -1.19 -11.47 4.38
CA VAL A 43 -1.66 -12.83 4.66
C VAL A 43 -1.54 -13.16 6.15
N TYR A 44 -0.39 -12.94 6.77
CA TYR A 44 -0.19 -13.22 8.20
C TYR A 44 -1.05 -12.32 9.09
N THR A 45 -1.21 -11.04 8.76
CA THR A 45 -2.12 -10.15 9.50
C THR A 45 -3.55 -10.71 9.48
N GLY A 46 -4.03 -11.18 8.33
CA GLY A 46 -5.36 -11.80 8.22
C GLY A 46 -5.53 -13.07 9.09
N VAL A 47 -4.46 -13.85 9.27
CA VAL A 47 -4.48 -15.02 10.17
C VAL A 47 -4.54 -14.60 11.62
N TYR A 48 -3.66 -13.70 12.05
CA TYR A 48 -3.53 -13.35 13.47
C TYR A 48 -4.62 -12.41 13.98
N VAL A 49 -5.20 -11.56 13.11
CA VAL A 49 -6.25 -10.62 13.53
C VAL A 49 -7.54 -11.32 14.00
N ALA A 50 -7.73 -12.59 13.66
CA ALA A 50 -8.84 -13.38 14.14
C ALA A 50 -8.70 -13.78 15.63
N GLU A 51 -7.48 -13.76 16.17
CA GLU A 51 -7.15 -14.27 17.50
C GLU A 51 -6.77 -13.16 18.50
N VAL A 52 -6.42 -11.97 18.00
CA VAL A 52 -5.92 -10.86 18.84
C VAL A 52 -6.62 -9.55 18.54
N ASP A 53 -6.53 -8.61 19.45
CA ASP A 53 -7.05 -7.25 19.24
C ASP A 53 -6.30 -6.55 18.10
N PRO A 54 -7.03 -6.01 17.08
CA PRO A 54 -6.43 -5.37 15.91
C PRO A 54 -5.51 -4.20 16.26
N LEU A 55 -5.87 -3.40 17.26
CA LEU A 55 -5.06 -2.25 17.67
C LEU A 55 -3.77 -2.70 18.32
N ALA A 56 -3.82 -3.72 19.18
CA ALA A 56 -2.63 -4.32 19.79
C ALA A 56 -1.71 -4.93 18.73
N LEU A 57 -2.28 -5.65 17.74
CA LEU A 57 -1.53 -6.21 16.63
C LEU A 57 -0.83 -5.10 15.82
N THR A 58 -1.58 -4.05 15.46
CA THR A 58 -1.01 -2.89 14.72
C THR A 58 0.09 -2.20 15.51
N GLN A 59 -0.08 -2.00 16.81
CA GLN A 59 0.96 -1.39 17.65
C GLN A 59 2.24 -2.21 17.65
N VAL A 60 2.15 -3.53 17.81
CA VAL A 60 3.33 -4.43 17.74
C VAL A 60 4.00 -4.35 16.38
N GLN A 61 3.24 -4.35 15.28
CA GLN A 61 3.78 -4.21 13.93
C GLN A 61 4.51 -2.89 13.74
N LEU A 62 3.91 -1.76 14.13
CA LEU A 62 4.52 -0.43 14.01
C LEU A 62 5.77 -0.26 14.89
N ILE A 63 5.74 -0.76 16.12
CA ILE A 63 6.91 -0.75 17.00
C ILE A 63 8.04 -1.59 16.40
N THR A 64 7.72 -2.80 15.92
CA THR A 64 8.71 -3.71 15.34
C THR A 64 9.37 -3.08 14.11
N VAL A 65 8.57 -2.54 13.16
CA VAL A 65 9.15 -1.91 11.97
C VAL A 65 9.97 -0.67 12.31
N THR A 66 9.54 0.12 13.31
CA THR A 66 10.29 1.28 13.78
C THR A 66 11.65 0.89 14.35
N LEU A 67 11.69 -0.12 15.22
CA LEU A 67 12.93 -0.62 15.81
C LEU A 67 13.87 -1.19 14.75
N LEU A 68 13.38 -1.99 13.83
CA LEU A 68 14.16 -2.55 12.72
C LEU A 68 14.70 -1.44 11.81
N SER A 69 13.89 -0.42 11.50
CA SER A 69 14.30 0.73 10.70
C SER A 69 15.37 1.56 11.39
N LEU A 70 15.26 1.76 12.70
CA LEU A 70 16.31 2.46 13.49
C LEU A 70 17.63 1.68 13.53
N ILE A 71 17.56 0.36 13.67
CA ILE A 71 18.76 -0.50 13.60
C ILE A 71 19.38 -0.42 12.21
N ALA A 72 18.58 -0.52 11.16
CA ALA A 72 19.05 -0.41 9.78
C ALA A 72 19.69 0.96 9.51
N ALA A 73 19.01 2.05 9.88
CA ALA A 73 19.56 3.40 9.75
C ALA A 73 20.87 3.59 10.53
N GLY A 74 20.93 3.09 11.76
CA GLY A 74 22.15 3.13 12.57
C GLY A 74 23.31 2.32 12.01
N THR A 75 23.04 1.27 11.21
CA THR A 75 24.09 0.44 10.61
C THR A 75 24.53 0.91 9.23
N PHE A 76 23.59 1.39 8.41
CA PHE A 76 23.84 1.73 7.00
C PHE A 76 23.91 3.23 6.73
N GLU A 77 23.29 4.05 7.60
CA GLU A 77 23.12 5.49 7.40
C GLU A 77 23.39 6.30 8.69
N ALA A 78 24.34 5.86 9.51
CA ALA A 78 24.63 6.45 10.81
C ALA A 78 24.91 7.97 10.74
N GLU A 79 25.66 8.43 9.73
CA GLU A 79 25.96 9.85 9.54
C GLU A 79 24.70 10.67 9.25
N SER A 80 23.82 10.16 8.37
CA SER A 80 22.54 10.79 8.07
C SER A 80 21.62 10.82 9.29
N LEU A 81 21.56 9.74 10.06
CA LEU A 81 20.77 9.65 11.28
C LEU A 81 21.24 10.65 12.35
N LEU A 82 22.54 10.81 12.54
CA LEU A 82 23.12 11.74 13.50
C LEU A 82 22.94 13.22 13.10
N SER A 83 22.90 13.50 11.79
CA SER A 83 22.68 14.85 11.26
C SER A 83 21.19 15.25 11.20
N LEU A 84 20.24 14.29 11.23
CA LEU A 84 18.81 14.53 11.15
C LEU A 84 18.28 15.63 12.10
N PRO A 85 18.63 15.64 13.41
CA PRO A 85 18.13 16.70 14.30
C PRO A 85 18.58 18.09 13.88
N GLN A 86 19.81 18.24 13.37
CA GLN A 86 20.35 19.51 12.90
C GLN A 86 19.62 19.99 11.62
N VAL A 87 19.41 19.09 10.67
CA VAL A 87 18.68 19.39 9.43
C VAL A 87 17.23 19.76 9.71
N LEU A 88 16.54 18.99 10.55
CA LEU A 88 15.15 19.25 10.90
C LEU A 88 14.94 20.56 11.66
N ILE A 89 15.87 20.92 12.57
CA ILE A 89 15.78 22.16 13.35
C ILE A 89 16.21 23.36 12.50
N ALA A 90 17.29 23.26 11.74
CA ALA A 90 17.82 24.37 10.93
C ALA A 90 16.83 24.79 9.83
N ASP A 91 16.13 23.83 9.26
CA ASP A 91 15.18 24.07 8.17
C ASP A 91 13.73 24.25 8.63
N ALA A 92 13.42 24.08 9.92
CA ALA A 92 12.03 24.06 10.43
C ALA A 92 11.24 25.33 10.09
N THR A 93 11.89 26.47 9.89
CA THR A 93 11.27 27.74 9.57
C THR A 93 11.30 28.08 8.07
N SER A 94 12.01 27.29 7.27
CA SER A 94 12.04 27.44 5.81
C SER A 94 10.79 26.83 5.16
N ALA A 95 10.44 27.25 3.96
CA ALA A 95 9.33 26.63 3.21
C ALA A 95 9.58 25.14 2.93
N SER A 96 10.82 24.77 2.62
CA SER A 96 11.24 23.37 2.44
C SER A 96 11.11 22.57 3.74
N GLY A 97 11.52 23.12 4.87
CA GLY A 97 11.40 22.46 6.17
C GLY A 97 9.95 22.26 6.61
N THR A 98 9.09 23.26 6.38
CA THR A 98 7.65 23.12 6.65
C THR A 98 7.04 21.99 5.82
N LEU A 99 7.40 21.88 4.55
CA LEU A 99 6.94 20.78 3.68
C LEU A 99 7.45 19.42 4.18
N ALA A 100 8.74 19.34 4.57
CA ALA A 100 9.32 18.11 5.09
C ALA A 100 8.63 17.66 6.39
N TRP A 101 8.42 18.58 7.35
CA TRP A 101 7.69 18.27 8.58
C TRP A 101 6.24 17.86 8.31
N THR A 102 5.55 18.54 7.39
CA THR A 102 4.19 18.18 7.00
C THR A 102 4.15 16.76 6.40
N ALA A 103 5.08 16.46 5.50
CA ALA A 103 5.20 15.13 4.89
C ALA A 103 5.46 14.03 5.94
N ILE A 104 6.36 14.27 6.90
CA ILE A 104 6.65 13.32 7.98
C ILE A 104 5.42 13.11 8.87
N LEU A 105 4.77 14.19 9.31
CA LEU A 105 3.61 14.11 10.20
C LEU A 105 2.40 13.49 9.50
N VAL A 106 2.04 13.96 8.32
CA VAL A 106 0.90 13.44 7.54
C VAL A 106 1.18 12.02 7.06
N GLY A 107 2.35 11.76 6.46
CA GLY A 107 2.74 10.43 5.99
C GLY A 107 2.87 9.42 7.12
N GLY A 108 3.47 9.80 8.24
CA GLY A 108 3.63 8.92 9.41
C GLY A 108 2.31 8.65 10.14
N THR A 109 1.47 9.69 10.36
CA THR A 109 0.22 9.51 11.14
C THR A 109 -0.92 8.97 10.28
N LEU A 110 -1.22 9.62 9.14
CA LEU A 110 -2.32 9.22 8.27
C LEU A 110 -1.91 8.12 7.28
N GLY A 111 -0.80 8.32 6.57
CA GLY A 111 -0.33 7.39 5.54
C GLY A 111 0.17 6.06 6.12
N THR A 112 0.73 6.04 7.32
CA THR A 112 1.20 4.81 7.96
C THR A 112 0.31 4.42 9.14
N GLY A 113 0.23 5.23 10.18
CA GLY A 113 -0.46 4.87 11.42
C GLY A 113 -1.93 4.52 11.19
N LEU A 114 -2.70 5.47 10.66
CA LEU A 114 -4.13 5.26 10.42
C LEU A 114 -4.40 4.20 9.33
N ALA A 115 -3.59 4.16 8.29
CA ALA A 115 -3.74 3.19 7.21
C ALA A 115 -3.55 1.75 7.71
N PHE A 116 -2.52 1.48 8.52
CA PHE A 116 -2.31 0.15 9.11
C PHE A 116 -3.39 -0.24 10.11
N VAL A 117 -3.89 0.71 10.92
CA VAL A 117 -5.05 0.47 11.80
C VAL A 117 -6.27 0.10 10.97
N ALA A 118 -6.59 0.88 9.92
CA ALA A 118 -7.72 0.60 9.05
C ALA A 118 -7.58 -0.74 8.33
N GLN A 119 -6.38 -1.08 7.84
CA GLN A 119 -6.07 -2.38 7.25
C GLN A 119 -6.36 -3.51 8.24
N THR A 120 -5.80 -3.44 9.44
CA THR A 120 -5.89 -4.52 10.43
C THR A 120 -7.34 -4.72 10.89
N ILE A 121 -8.09 -3.63 11.13
CA ILE A 121 -9.52 -3.71 11.45
C ILE A 121 -10.30 -4.29 10.26
N GLY A 122 -10.03 -3.84 9.04
CA GLY A 122 -10.68 -4.36 7.83
C GLY A 122 -10.45 -5.85 7.64
N GLN A 123 -9.27 -6.36 7.97
CA GLN A 123 -8.91 -7.76 7.84
C GLN A 123 -9.62 -8.69 8.86
N GLN A 124 -10.33 -8.16 9.85
CA GLN A 124 -11.23 -8.97 10.67
C GLN A 124 -12.41 -9.54 9.89
N SER A 125 -12.82 -8.88 8.81
CA SER A 125 -13.98 -9.24 8.00
C SER A 125 -13.65 -9.43 6.50
N LEU A 126 -12.50 -8.95 6.04
CA LEU A 126 -12.09 -9.02 4.65
C LEU A 126 -11.00 -10.08 4.45
N ALA A 127 -11.15 -10.90 3.43
CA ALA A 127 -10.11 -11.82 3.01
C ALA A 127 -8.85 -11.06 2.55
N ALA A 128 -7.67 -11.65 2.74
CA ALA A 128 -6.38 -11.04 2.41
C ALA A 128 -6.29 -10.58 0.94
N TRP A 129 -6.85 -11.33 -0.01
CA TRP A 129 -6.86 -10.97 -1.42
C TRP A 129 -7.69 -9.71 -1.71
N ARG A 130 -8.82 -9.48 -0.99
CA ARG A 130 -9.62 -8.23 -1.10
C ARG A 130 -8.80 -7.03 -0.63
N VAL A 131 -8.12 -7.18 0.49
CA VAL A 131 -7.24 -6.14 1.00
C VAL A 131 -6.12 -5.82 0.01
N ALA A 132 -5.49 -6.83 -0.59
CA ALA A 132 -4.48 -6.65 -1.62
C ALA A 132 -5.02 -5.90 -2.87
N LEU A 133 -6.25 -6.18 -3.30
CA LEU A 133 -6.89 -5.44 -4.40
C LEU A 133 -7.19 -3.99 -4.03
N ILE A 134 -7.61 -3.71 -2.79
CA ILE A 134 -7.79 -2.33 -2.30
C ILE A 134 -6.45 -1.59 -2.36
N PHE A 135 -5.36 -2.19 -1.91
CA PHE A 135 -4.04 -1.58 -2.02
C PHE A 135 -3.58 -1.39 -3.47
N ALA A 136 -3.99 -2.25 -4.39
CA ALA A 136 -3.70 -2.07 -5.81
C ALA A 136 -4.32 -0.78 -6.40
N THR A 137 -5.27 -0.14 -5.71
CA THR A 137 -5.81 1.17 -6.08
C THR A 137 -4.94 2.35 -5.62
N GLU A 138 -3.95 2.15 -4.75
CA GLU A 138 -3.08 3.20 -4.22
C GLU A 138 -2.42 4.05 -5.31
N PRO A 139 -1.81 3.47 -6.37
CA PRO A 139 -1.23 4.26 -7.45
C PRO A 139 -2.25 5.15 -8.18
N LEU A 140 -3.52 4.72 -8.22
CA LEU A 140 -4.60 5.52 -8.82
C LEU A 140 -4.86 6.78 -7.99
N PHE A 141 -4.99 6.64 -6.65
CA PHE A 141 -5.18 7.78 -5.76
C PHE A 141 -3.95 8.70 -5.76
N ALA A 142 -2.73 8.14 -5.83
CA ALA A 142 -1.51 8.91 -5.97
C ALA A 142 -1.51 9.73 -7.26
N ALA A 143 -1.91 9.15 -8.40
CA ALA A 143 -2.01 9.85 -9.67
C ALA A 143 -3.07 10.97 -9.67
N VAL A 144 -4.23 10.73 -9.06
CA VAL A 144 -5.27 11.76 -8.89
C VAL A 144 -4.78 12.89 -7.99
N GLY A 145 -4.09 12.57 -6.90
CA GLY A 145 -3.45 13.55 -6.01
C GLY A 145 -2.39 14.39 -6.73
N GLY A 146 -1.51 13.77 -7.51
CA GLY A 146 -0.50 14.44 -8.33
C GLY A 146 -1.14 15.40 -9.35
N TYR A 147 -2.20 14.96 -10.02
CA TYR A 147 -2.94 15.81 -10.94
C TYR A 147 -3.55 17.06 -10.26
N TRP A 148 -4.22 16.88 -9.14
CA TRP A 148 -4.93 17.98 -8.47
C TRP A 148 -4.02 18.89 -7.64
N LEU A 149 -3.05 18.32 -6.92
CA LEU A 149 -2.21 19.09 -5.99
C LEU A 149 -0.95 19.64 -6.66
N LEU A 150 -0.37 18.89 -7.61
CA LEU A 150 0.90 19.24 -8.25
C LEU A 150 0.71 19.74 -9.70
N GLY A 151 -0.50 19.64 -10.27
CA GLY A 151 -0.77 20.01 -11.65
C GLY A 151 -0.14 19.06 -12.68
N GLU A 152 0.15 17.82 -12.28
CA GLU A 152 0.72 16.82 -13.17
C GLU A 152 -0.29 16.41 -14.24
N THR A 153 0.16 16.24 -15.48
CA THR A 153 -0.71 15.78 -16.57
C THR A 153 -0.60 14.28 -16.74
N LEU A 154 -1.74 13.61 -16.59
CA LEU A 154 -1.82 12.16 -16.82
C LEU A 154 -1.86 11.87 -18.31
N THR A 155 -0.99 10.97 -18.77
CA THR A 155 -0.99 10.49 -20.15
C THR A 155 -2.23 9.60 -20.41
N LEU A 156 -2.55 9.40 -21.70
CA LEU A 156 -3.62 8.45 -22.07
C LEU A 156 -3.36 7.04 -21.53
N TYR A 157 -2.11 6.60 -21.52
CA TYR A 157 -1.73 5.30 -20.95
C TYR A 157 -1.99 5.24 -19.44
N ALA A 158 -1.73 6.32 -18.71
CA ALA A 158 -2.03 6.41 -17.29
C ALA A 158 -3.55 6.31 -17.02
N TRP A 159 -4.38 6.97 -17.81
CA TRP A 159 -5.85 6.84 -17.73
C TRP A 159 -6.33 5.42 -18.05
N MET A 160 -5.77 4.77 -19.06
CA MET A 160 -6.07 3.38 -19.39
C MET A 160 -5.64 2.43 -18.25
N GLY A 161 -4.47 2.66 -17.67
CA GLY A 161 -3.97 1.93 -16.51
C GLY A 161 -4.90 2.05 -15.31
N ALA A 162 -5.32 3.27 -14.98
CA ALA A 162 -6.29 3.56 -13.91
C ALA A 162 -7.62 2.81 -14.12
N ALA A 163 -8.18 2.88 -15.34
CA ALA A 163 -9.40 2.17 -15.68
C ALA A 163 -9.24 0.65 -15.57
N LEU A 164 -8.08 0.11 -15.95
CA LEU A 164 -7.80 -1.32 -15.90
C LEU A 164 -7.64 -1.82 -14.44
N ILE A 165 -7.05 -1.03 -13.55
CA ILE A 165 -7.00 -1.33 -12.10
C ILE A 165 -8.42 -1.46 -11.54
N LEU A 166 -9.27 -0.46 -11.79
CA LEU A 166 -10.65 -0.47 -11.30
C LEU A 166 -11.46 -1.62 -11.89
N ALA A 167 -11.32 -1.89 -13.19
CA ALA A 167 -12.00 -3.00 -13.84
C ALA A 167 -11.55 -4.35 -13.27
N GLY A 168 -10.26 -4.53 -13.01
CA GLY A 168 -9.70 -5.73 -12.39
C GLY A 168 -10.26 -5.98 -11.00
N MET A 169 -10.36 -4.92 -10.18
CA MET A 169 -10.96 -4.99 -8.84
C MET A 169 -12.44 -5.39 -8.92
N LEU A 170 -13.22 -4.76 -9.81
CA LEU A 170 -14.63 -5.09 -10.01
C LEU A 170 -14.84 -6.53 -10.49
N VAL A 171 -14.04 -7.01 -11.43
CA VAL A 171 -14.11 -8.38 -11.93
C VAL A 171 -13.85 -9.38 -10.81
N ALA A 172 -12.84 -9.15 -9.97
CA ALA A 172 -12.53 -10.02 -8.85
C ALA A 172 -13.67 -10.06 -7.81
N GLU A 173 -14.25 -8.91 -7.48
CA GLU A 173 -15.31 -8.79 -6.46
C GLU A 173 -16.65 -9.35 -6.92
N LEU A 174 -17.07 -9.05 -8.16
CA LEU A 174 -18.37 -9.50 -8.70
C LEU A 174 -18.48 -11.02 -8.84
N VAL A 175 -17.37 -11.69 -9.06
CA VAL A 175 -17.37 -13.14 -9.24
C VAL A 175 -17.38 -13.87 -7.89
N GLU A 176 -16.59 -13.40 -6.94
CA GLU A 176 -16.62 -13.97 -5.59
C GLU A 176 -17.97 -13.80 -4.90
N GLY A 177 -18.66 -12.67 -5.15
CA GLY A 177 -20.03 -12.46 -4.66
C GLY A 177 -21.02 -13.51 -5.18
N ARG A 178 -20.87 -13.97 -6.42
CA ARG A 178 -21.71 -15.03 -6.99
C ARG A 178 -21.44 -16.41 -6.39
N ASP A 179 -20.18 -16.76 -6.23
CA ASP A 179 -19.79 -18.07 -5.67
C ASP A 179 -20.29 -18.24 -4.22
N THR A 180 -20.39 -17.14 -3.46
CA THR A 180 -20.96 -17.14 -2.11
C THR A 180 -22.49 -17.27 -2.10
N GLU A 181 -23.21 -16.67 -3.05
CA GLU A 181 -24.67 -16.79 -3.16
C GLU A 181 -25.09 -18.20 -3.63
N ASP A 182 -24.36 -18.77 -4.58
CA ASP A 182 -24.63 -20.12 -5.10
C ASP A 182 -24.34 -21.18 -4.04
N GLY A 183 -23.27 -21.05 -3.26
CA GLY A 183 -22.94 -21.97 -2.16
C GLY A 183 -23.94 -21.93 -1.00
N VAL A 184 -24.55 -20.78 -0.70
CA VAL A 184 -25.62 -20.65 0.31
C VAL A 184 -26.93 -21.25 -0.20
N SER A 185 -27.21 -21.17 -1.50
CA SER A 185 -28.40 -21.76 -2.10
C SER A 185 -28.38 -23.30 -2.08
N GLU A 186 -27.21 -23.90 -2.34
CA GLU A 186 -27.05 -25.37 -2.29
C GLU A 186 -27.08 -25.93 -0.86
N ALA A 187 -26.67 -25.18 0.14
CA ALA A 187 -26.68 -25.60 1.55
C ALA A 187 -28.10 -25.59 2.19
N ASN A 188 -29.06 -24.94 1.53
CA ASN A 188 -30.46 -24.83 2.00
C ASN A 188 -31.44 -25.76 1.26
N LEU A 189 -30.97 -26.65 0.36
CA LEU A 189 -31.75 -27.70 -0.32
C LEU A 189 -31.45 -29.08 0.29
#